data_8f223547d113068f3e1f7dddf2c4f986
#
_entry.id   8f223547d113068f3e1f7dddf2c4f986
#
_cell.length_a   1.000
_cell.length_b   1.000
_cell.length_c   1.000
_cell.angle_alpha   90.00
_cell.angle_beta   90.00
_cell.angle_gamma   90.00
#
_symmetry.space_group_name_H-M   'P 1'
#
loop_
_entity.id
_entity.type
_entity.pdbx_description
1 polymer ?
#
loop_
_entity_poly.entity_id
_entity_poly.type
_entity_poly.pdbx_seq_one_letter_code
_entity_poly.pdbx_strand_id
1 'polypeptide(L)'
;MLLTRLEATGFRNLDGLSEFGPGLNIFYGDNAQGKTNWLEAIYLLGNTKSFRTSQLRECIAFDTPQCLLRGTTLRGSVSKQIQLALTDTTKELYVNGKREAVIRYLGNLDVFVFSLEEMDVIRGEPTERRRFLDRGIVAVTPGYLNTIAQYNHVLKQKNKLLNAAAESDTPAAFIPQVEAWNEEIIEYGAALHHARMNYVERLNQVLAENDYGRAIFAAERVSVRYRSQLEGKGNLDNFMELFRERLGARLQAELAAGHALIGPHRDDLEILADAREVSRFGSAGQQRSALLLLDLAQVSIYNRVYEESPVLLIDDIDAELDRGRIEALISSLEGRAQTFVSTSRRAIANRYRDRATVFYVEGGRAQREPEGDRPNVNAVSAAGVAHEAFDASEELERAVREMTIQRDEANGPADDRGDYEQSIEASFK
;
A
#
# COMPACT_ATOMS: atom_id res chain seq x y z
N MET A 1 6.26 10.67 -11.48
CA MET A 1 6.22 9.22 -11.85
C MET A 1 4.95 8.94 -12.63
N LEU A 2 5.00 8.10 -13.70
CA LEU A 2 3.84 7.76 -14.53
C LEU A 2 3.79 6.25 -14.79
N LEU A 3 2.60 5.70 -14.85
CA LEU A 3 2.30 4.41 -15.47
C LEU A 3 1.75 4.70 -16.87
N THR A 4 2.48 4.32 -17.92
CA THR A 4 2.08 4.63 -19.30
C THR A 4 1.27 3.50 -19.94
N ARG A 5 1.48 2.26 -19.50
CA ARG A 5 0.85 1.06 -20.05
C ARG A 5 0.66 0.02 -18.96
N LEU A 6 -0.46 -0.68 -18.99
CA LEU A 6 -0.73 -1.86 -18.19
C LEU A 6 -1.37 -2.94 -19.05
N GLU A 7 -0.81 -4.14 -18.98
CA GLU A 7 -1.33 -5.37 -19.53
C GLU A 7 -1.70 -6.30 -18.38
N ALA A 8 -2.92 -6.81 -18.38
CA ALA A 8 -3.43 -7.74 -17.40
C ALA A 8 -3.92 -9.01 -18.11
N THR A 9 -3.47 -10.16 -17.64
CA THR A 9 -3.91 -11.48 -18.14
C THR A 9 -4.28 -12.33 -16.94
N GLY A 10 -5.50 -12.88 -16.94
CA GLY A 10 -5.98 -13.74 -15.87
C GLY A 10 -6.11 -13.06 -14.50
N PHE A 11 -6.27 -11.73 -14.46
CA PHE A 11 -6.48 -10.98 -13.22
C PHE A 11 -7.96 -10.66 -13.02
N ARG A 12 -8.61 -11.23 -11.99
CA ARG A 12 -10.05 -11.05 -11.76
C ARG A 12 -10.85 -11.36 -13.05
N ASN A 13 -11.55 -10.34 -13.59
CA ASN A 13 -12.21 -10.40 -14.89
C ASN A 13 -11.46 -9.62 -15.98
N LEU A 14 -10.21 -9.18 -15.72
CA LEU A 14 -9.44 -8.41 -16.69
C LEU A 14 -8.65 -9.33 -17.61
N ASP A 15 -8.71 -9.02 -18.89
CA ASP A 15 -7.87 -9.60 -19.93
C ASP A 15 -7.68 -8.57 -21.04
N GLY A 16 -6.51 -7.95 -21.08
CA GLY A 16 -6.23 -6.92 -22.07
C GLY A 16 -5.18 -5.90 -21.69
N LEU A 17 -5.02 -4.95 -22.59
CA LEU A 17 -4.01 -3.90 -22.54
C LEU A 17 -4.69 -2.53 -22.55
N SER A 18 -4.17 -1.61 -21.73
CA SER A 18 -4.53 -0.19 -21.78
C SER A 18 -3.33 0.72 -21.69
N GLU A 19 -3.36 1.82 -22.45
CA GLU A 19 -2.39 2.90 -22.43
C GLU A 19 -2.99 4.15 -21.78
N PHE A 20 -2.25 4.78 -20.88
CA PHE A 20 -2.77 5.83 -20.01
C PHE A 20 -2.19 7.20 -20.33
N GLY A 21 -2.99 8.23 -20.11
CA GLY A 21 -2.55 9.61 -20.16
C GLY A 21 -1.73 10.01 -18.92
N PRO A 22 -0.88 11.05 -19.03
CA PRO A 22 -0.03 11.49 -17.93
C PRO A 22 -0.77 12.22 -16.79
N GLY A 23 -2.00 12.64 -17.01
CA GLY A 23 -2.84 13.36 -16.04
C GLY A 23 -3.98 12.51 -15.51
N LEU A 24 -5.20 13.02 -15.64
CA LEU A 24 -6.42 12.36 -15.21
C LEU A 24 -6.84 11.25 -16.18
N ASN A 25 -7.06 10.05 -15.65
CA ASN A 25 -7.58 8.89 -16.36
C ASN A 25 -8.88 8.45 -15.67
N ILE A 26 -9.98 8.35 -16.43
CA ILE A 26 -11.30 8.03 -15.87
C ILE A 26 -11.80 6.73 -16.44
N PHE A 27 -12.03 5.74 -15.58
CA PHE A 27 -12.73 4.49 -15.89
C PHE A 27 -14.20 4.65 -15.55
N TYR A 28 -15.09 4.58 -16.55
CA TYR A 28 -16.52 4.62 -16.31
C TYR A 28 -17.23 3.42 -16.96
N GLY A 29 -18.39 3.06 -16.45
CA GLY A 29 -19.23 1.94 -16.92
C GLY A 29 -20.14 1.47 -15.81
N ASP A 30 -20.98 0.50 -16.09
CA ASP A 30 -21.91 -0.05 -15.11
C ASP A 30 -21.20 -0.75 -13.95
N ASN A 31 -21.93 -1.02 -12.87
CA ASN A 31 -21.38 -1.74 -11.73
C ASN A 31 -20.98 -3.17 -12.13
N ALA A 32 -19.95 -3.70 -11.45
CA ALA A 32 -19.39 -5.04 -11.71
C ALA A 32 -18.72 -5.24 -13.08
N GLN A 33 -18.50 -4.19 -13.88
CA GLN A 33 -17.83 -4.31 -15.18
C GLN A 33 -16.29 -4.41 -15.08
N GLY A 34 -15.69 -4.22 -13.91
CA GLY A 34 -14.24 -4.34 -13.71
C GLY A 34 -13.48 -3.03 -13.52
N LYS A 35 -14.16 -1.89 -13.35
CA LYS A 35 -13.51 -0.59 -13.09
C LYS A 35 -12.55 -0.63 -11.89
N THR A 36 -13.04 -1.08 -10.74
CA THR A 36 -12.23 -1.27 -9.52
C THR A 36 -11.11 -2.30 -9.75
N ASN A 37 -11.35 -3.31 -10.58
CA ASN A 37 -10.33 -4.32 -10.87
C ASN A 37 -9.14 -3.71 -11.65
N TRP A 38 -9.35 -2.73 -12.54
CA TRP A 38 -8.27 -1.97 -13.18
C TRP A 38 -7.46 -1.17 -12.16
N LEU A 39 -8.11 -0.51 -11.21
CA LEU A 39 -7.40 0.20 -10.14
C LEU A 39 -6.66 -0.79 -9.23
N GLU A 40 -7.29 -1.92 -8.87
CA GLU A 40 -6.66 -2.98 -8.07
C GLU A 40 -5.42 -3.56 -8.77
N ALA A 41 -5.46 -3.75 -10.09
CA ALA A 41 -4.32 -4.22 -10.88
C ALA A 41 -3.15 -3.22 -10.85
N ILE A 42 -3.43 -1.92 -11.00
CA ILE A 42 -2.42 -0.85 -10.88
C ILE A 42 -1.81 -0.84 -9.48
N TYR A 43 -2.65 -0.92 -8.45
CA TYR A 43 -2.20 -0.94 -7.06
C TYR A 43 -1.35 -2.15 -6.74
N LEU A 44 -1.79 -3.35 -7.15
CA LEU A 44 -1.06 -4.59 -6.93
C LEU A 44 0.29 -4.58 -7.65
N LEU A 45 0.33 -4.07 -8.87
CA LEU A 45 1.58 -3.95 -9.63
C LEU A 45 2.59 -3.02 -8.93
N GLY A 46 2.14 -1.91 -8.33
CA GLY A 46 3.03 -0.97 -7.62
C GLY A 46 3.42 -1.45 -6.22
N ASN A 47 2.43 -1.90 -5.44
CA ASN A 47 2.59 -2.17 -4.00
C ASN A 47 2.74 -3.66 -3.66
N THR A 48 2.71 -4.56 -4.66
CA THR A 48 2.75 -6.03 -4.50
C THR A 48 1.66 -6.62 -3.61
N LYS A 49 0.56 -5.90 -3.41
CA LYS A 49 -0.59 -6.21 -2.55
C LYS A 49 -1.89 -5.72 -3.17
N SER A 50 -2.99 -6.35 -2.82
CA SER A 50 -4.32 -5.81 -3.10
C SER A 50 -4.76 -4.89 -1.96
N PHE A 51 -5.53 -3.83 -2.30
CA PHE A 51 -6.23 -3.02 -1.29
C PHE A 51 -7.59 -3.61 -0.91
N ARG A 52 -8.04 -4.69 -1.59
CA ARG A 52 -9.35 -5.33 -1.38
C ARG A 52 -9.26 -6.66 -0.65
N THR A 53 -8.14 -7.37 -0.75
CA THR A 53 -7.97 -8.68 -0.14
C THR A 53 -6.55 -8.90 0.35
N SER A 54 -6.44 -9.61 1.48
CA SER A 54 -5.15 -10.11 1.97
C SER A 54 -4.71 -11.42 1.29
N GLN A 55 -5.64 -12.09 0.56
CA GLN A 55 -5.39 -13.38 -0.09
C GLN A 55 -5.20 -13.16 -1.61
N LEU A 56 -3.95 -12.99 -2.05
CA LEU A 56 -3.64 -12.66 -3.45
C LEU A 56 -4.15 -13.68 -4.47
N ARG A 57 -4.36 -14.95 -4.07
CA ARG A 57 -4.98 -15.96 -4.92
C ARG A 57 -6.38 -15.56 -5.41
N GLU A 58 -7.10 -14.72 -4.63
CA GLU A 58 -8.41 -14.21 -5.04
C GLU A 58 -8.33 -13.20 -6.19
N CYS A 59 -7.14 -12.70 -6.50
CA CYS A 59 -6.89 -11.84 -7.64
C CYS A 59 -6.78 -12.63 -8.96
N ILE A 60 -6.55 -13.94 -8.90
CA ILE A 60 -6.45 -14.82 -10.08
C ILE A 60 -7.85 -15.12 -10.59
N ALA A 61 -8.06 -15.05 -11.90
CA ALA A 61 -9.31 -15.41 -12.53
C ALA A 61 -9.66 -16.89 -12.31
N PHE A 62 -10.95 -17.21 -12.17
CA PHE A 62 -11.42 -18.56 -11.77
C PHE A 62 -10.93 -19.68 -12.70
N ASP A 63 -10.84 -19.42 -14.00
CA ASP A 63 -10.52 -20.43 -15.01
C ASP A 63 -9.03 -20.43 -15.41
N THR A 64 -8.17 -19.76 -14.65
CA THR A 64 -6.73 -19.67 -14.96
C THR A 64 -5.87 -20.12 -13.78
N PRO A 65 -4.74 -20.80 -14.01
CA PRO A 65 -3.83 -21.21 -12.94
C PRO A 65 -3.00 -20.06 -12.39
N GLN A 66 -2.94 -18.93 -13.08
CA GLN A 66 -2.10 -17.80 -12.79
C GLN A 66 -2.66 -16.48 -13.34
N CYS A 67 -2.18 -15.37 -12.79
CA CYS A 67 -2.35 -14.07 -13.41
C CYS A 67 -1.00 -13.38 -13.63
N LEU A 68 -0.98 -12.52 -14.65
CA LEU A 68 0.17 -11.71 -15.02
C LEU A 68 -0.25 -10.26 -15.17
N LEU A 69 0.45 -9.38 -14.45
CA LEU A 69 0.36 -7.93 -14.63
C LEU A 69 1.70 -7.43 -15.14
N ARG A 70 1.70 -6.68 -16.24
CA ARG A 70 2.89 -6.06 -16.81
C ARG A 70 2.62 -4.58 -17.04
N GLY A 71 3.47 -3.72 -16.49
CA GLY A 71 3.35 -2.26 -16.66
C GLY A 71 4.63 -1.63 -17.18
N THR A 72 4.46 -0.53 -17.92
CA THR A 72 5.56 0.36 -18.29
C THR A 72 5.47 1.62 -17.45
N THR A 73 6.52 1.89 -16.68
CA THR A 73 6.62 3.09 -15.84
C THR A 73 7.60 4.08 -16.44
N LEU A 74 7.34 5.36 -16.20
CA LEU A 74 8.21 6.47 -16.63
C LEU A 74 8.51 7.37 -15.43
N ARG A 75 9.80 7.55 -15.11
CA ARG A 75 10.27 8.47 -14.07
C ARG A 75 11.31 9.42 -14.66
N GLY A 76 10.93 10.69 -14.83
CA GLY A 76 11.71 11.61 -15.67
C GLY A 76 11.82 11.08 -17.10
N SER A 77 13.04 10.81 -17.57
CA SER A 77 13.32 10.22 -18.89
C SER A 77 13.57 8.70 -18.85
N VAL A 78 13.51 8.08 -17.66
CA VAL A 78 13.82 6.66 -17.50
C VAL A 78 12.53 5.84 -17.58
N SER A 79 12.43 4.98 -18.59
CA SER A 79 11.37 3.99 -18.73
C SER A 79 11.82 2.66 -18.15
N LYS A 80 10.93 2.00 -17.42
CA LYS A 80 11.13 0.64 -16.89
C LYS A 80 9.90 -0.21 -17.16
N GLN A 81 10.16 -1.49 -17.43
CA GLN A 81 9.11 -2.51 -17.46
C GLN A 81 9.09 -3.21 -16.10
N ILE A 82 7.93 -3.25 -15.46
CA ILE A 82 7.72 -3.98 -14.22
C ILE A 82 6.65 -5.04 -14.44
N GLN A 83 6.82 -6.21 -13.80
CA GLN A 83 5.91 -7.33 -13.96
C GLN A 83 5.69 -8.02 -12.62
N LEU A 84 4.46 -8.47 -12.40
CA LEU A 84 4.06 -9.27 -11.26
C LEU A 84 3.28 -10.48 -11.77
N ALA A 85 3.77 -11.67 -11.42
CA ALA A 85 3.10 -12.94 -11.71
C ALA A 85 2.62 -13.58 -10.40
N LEU A 86 1.39 -14.07 -10.38
CA LEU A 86 0.80 -14.78 -9.25
C LEU A 86 0.34 -16.15 -9.68
N THR A 87 0.62 -17.13 -8.82
CA THR A 87 -0.04 -18.44 -8.80
C THR A 87 -0.71 -18.63 -7.44
N ASP A 88 -1.37 -19.76 -7.22
CA ASP A 88 -1.97 -20.07 -5.91
C ASP A 88 -0.96 -20.03 -4.74
N THR A 89 0.31 -20.28 -5.03
CA THR A 89 1.36 -20.46 -4.01
C THR A 89 2.53 -19.50 -4.12
N THR A 90 2.70 -18.84 -5.29
CA THR A 90 3.89 -18.02 -5.54
C THR A 90 3.53 -16.62 -6.03
N LYS A 91 4.39 -15.68 -5.69
CA LYS A 91 4.41 -14.32 -6.22
C LYS A 91 5.81 -14.03 -6.75
N GLU A 92 5.90 -13.68 -8.00
CA GLU A 92 7.17 -13.35 -8.66
C GLU A 92 7.13 -11.93 -9.21
N LEU A 93 8.24 -11.23 -9.02
CA LEU A 93 8.39 -9.81 -9.34
C LEU A 93 9.57 -9.62 -10.28
N TYR A 94 9.37 -8.83 -11.35
CA TYR A 94 10.41 -8.60 -12.35
C TYR A 94 10.53 -7.11 -12.67
N VAL A 95 11.77 -6.65 -12.87
CA VAL A 95 12.10 -5.31 -13.35
C VAL A 95 13.00 -5.48 -14.58
N ASN A 96 12.56 -4.95 -15.73
CA ASN A 96 13.24 -5.11 -17.03
C ASN A 96 13.60 -6.58 -17.35
N GLY A 97 12.65 -7.49 -17.10
CA GLY A 97 12.81 -8.93 -17.35
C GLY A 97 13.66 -9.68 -16.32
N LYS A 98 14.25 -9.01 -15.33
CA LYS A 98 15.03 -9.65 -14.28
C LYS A 98 14.20 -9.83 -13.02
N ARG A 99 14.20 -11.05 -12.45
CA ARG A 99 13.53 -11.35 -11.18
C ARG A 99 14.17 -10.56 -10.04
N GLU A 100 13.35 -9.93 -9.21
CA GLU A 100 13.79 -9.09 -8.10
C GLU A 100 13.07 -9.44 -6.80
N ALA A 101 13.78 -9.28 -5.68
CA ALA A 101 13.18 -9.34 -4.36
C ALA A 101 12.26 -8.12 -4.13
N VAL A 102 11.24 -8.27 -3.26
CA VAL A 102 10.24 -7.23 -2.96
C VAL A 102 10.88 -5.88 -2.68
N ILE A 103 11.93 -5.84 -1.87
CA ILE A 103 12.60 -4.59 -1.48
C ILE A 103 13.23 -3.84 -2.67
N ARG A 104 13.67 -4.53 -3.72
CA ARG A 104 14.22 -3.92 -4.95
C ARG A 104 13.16 -3.63 -6.00
N TYR A 105 12.04 -4.32 -5.92
CA TYR A 105 10.89 -4.10 -6.78
C TYR A 105 10.11 -2.84 -6.38
N LEU A 106 9.87 -2.64 -5.07
CA LEU A 106 9.17 -1.45 -4.56
C LEU A 106 9.92 -0.16 -4.94
N GLY A 107 9.16 0.92 -5.15
CA GLY A 107 9.68 2.22 -5.60
C GLY A 107 9.85 2.33 -7.13
N ASN A 108 9.56 1.28 -7.93
CA ASN A 108 9.49 1.40 -9.38
C ASN A 108 8.14 1.94 -9.87
N LEU A 109 7.09 1.81 -9.05
CA LEU A 109 5.78 2.42 -9.22
C LEU A 109 5.16 2.65 -7.84
N ASP A 110 5.18 3.89 -7.36
CA ASP A 110 4.56 4.24 -6.08
C ASP A 110 3.11 4.64 -6.30
N VAL A 111 2.19 3.92 -5.67
CA VAL A 111 0.75 4.04 -5.88
C VAL A 111 0.04 4.26 -4.55
N PHE A 112 -0.76 5.31 -4.46
CA PHE A 112 -1.66 5.55 -3.34
C PHE A 112 -3.11 5.36 -3.80
N VAL A 113 -3.95 4.83 -2.93
CA VAL A 113 -5.36 4.58 -3.23
C VAL A 113 -6.25 5.29 -2.21
N PHE A 114 -7.35 5.86 -2.70
CA PHE A 114 -8.45 6.37 -1.91
C PHE A 114 -9.67 5.48 -2.20
N SER A 115 -10.11 4.72 -1.21
CA SER A 115 -11.24 3.81 -1.37
C SER A 115 -12.03 3.67 -0.07
N LEU A 116 -13.33 3.35 -0.17
CA LEU A 116 -14.19 3.07 1.00
C LEU A 116 -13.70 1.88 1.82
N GLU A 117 -12.99 0.95 1.20
CA GLU A 117 -12.43 -0.22 1.88
C GLU A 117 -11.37 0.17 2.91
N GLU A 118 -10.75 1.36 2.76
CA GLU A 118 -9.82 1.91 3.75
C GLU A 118 -10.48 2.57 4.97
N MET A 119 -11.82 2.61 5.04
CA MET A 119 -12.54 3.11 6.21
C MET A 119 -12.21 2.36 7.50
N ASP A 120 -11.63 1.17 7.41
CA ASP A 120 -11.12 0.44 8.57
C ASP A 120 -9.94 1.13 9.25
N VAL A 121 -9.26 2.06 8.59
CA VAL A 121 -8.28 2.96 9.23
C VAL A 121 -8.98 3.84 10.29
N ILE A 122 -10.20 4.28 10.01
CA ILE A 122 -10.99 5.10 10.94
C ILE A 122 -11.76 4.23 11.95
N ARG A 123 -12.44 3.18 11.47
CA ARG A 123 -13.45 2.42 12.25
C ARG A 123 -12.93 1.10 12.80
N GLY A 124 -11.90 0.55 12.17
CA GLY A 124 -11.38 -0.78 12.45
C GLY A 124 -10.44 -0.83 13.65
N GLU A 125 -9.77 -1.95 13.75
CA GLU A 125 -8.84 -2.26 14.83
C GLU A 125 -7.52 -1.45 14.71
N PRO A 126 -6.76 -1.30 15.81
CA PRO A 126 -5.46 -0.64 15.80
C PRO A 126 -4.49 -1.19 14.74
N THR A 127 -4.67 -2.42 14.32
CA THR A 127 -3.85 -3.07 13.28
C THR A 127 -3.96 -2.33 11.94
N GLU A 128 -5.16 -1.89 11.54
CA GLU A 128 -5.34 -1.16 10.29
C GLU A 128 -4.69 0.24 10.34
N ARG A 129 -4.77 0.90 11.49
CA ARG A 129 -4.12 2.20 11.70
C ARG A 129 -2.60 2.10 11.70
N ARG A 130 -2.03 1.03 12.29
CA ARG A 130 -0.59 0.76 12.19
C ARG A 130 -0.16 0.48 10.75
N ARG A 131 -0.94 -0.31 9.99
CA ARG A 131 -0.68 -0.57 8.57
C ARG A 131 -0.69 0.71 7.74
N PHE A 132 -1.64 1.60 8.02
CA PHE A 132 -1.71 2.91 7.38
C PHE A 132 -0.41 3.72 7.61
N LEU A 133 0.05 3.82 8.87
CA LEU A 133 1.31 4.49 9.20
C LEU A 133 2.51 3.82 8.52
N ASP A 134 2.63 2.51 8.67
CA ASP A 134 3.78 1.76 8.16
C ASP A 134 3.87 1.86 6.63
N ARG A 135 2.73 1.83 5.92
CA ARG A 135 2.66 2.04 4.47
C ARG A 135 3.18 3.42 4.07
N GLY A 136 2.74 4.46 4.77
CA GLY A 136 3.21 5.82 4.50
C GLY A 136 4.70 6.00 4.77
N ILE A 137 5.23 5.38 5.85
CA ILE A 137 6.67 5.41 6.17
C ILE A 137 7.47 4.66 5.09
N VAL A 138 7.05 3.46 4.69
CA VAL A 138 7.71 2.67 3.64
C VAL A 138 7.79 3.44 2.33
N ALA A 139 6.73 4.16 1.96
CA ALA A 139 6.69 4.95 0.73
C ALA A 139 7.79 6.03 0.67
N VAL A 140 8.18 6.60 1.82
CA VAL A 140 9.20 7.67 1.91
C VAL A 140 10.54 7.20 2.49
N THR A 141 10.56 6.02 3.09
CA THR A 141 11.75 5.41 3.70
C THR A 141 11.71 3.89 3.44
N PRO A 142 12.05 3.43 2.22
CA PRO A 142 11.90 2.01 1.85
C PRO A 142 12.65 1.03 2.77
N GLY A 143 13.79 1.46 3.34
CA GLY A 143 14.56 0.66 4.31
C GLY A 143 13.79 0.30 5.58
N TYR A 144 12.74 1.06 5.94
CA TYR A 144 11.87 0.79 7.07
C TYR A 144 11.14 -0.57 6.95
N LEU A 145 10.89 -1.03 5.72
CA LEU A 145 10.32 -2.36 5.47
C LEU A 145 11.17 -3.48 6.11
N ASN A 146 12.50 -3.34 6.03
CA ASN A 146 13.40 -4.31 6.66
C ASN A 146 13.27 -4.30 8.19
N THR A 147 13.14 -3.11 8.80
CA THR A 147 12.94 -2.97 10.25
C THR A 147 11.64 -3.66 10.70
N ILE A 148 10.53 -3.46 9.96
CA ILE A 148 9.26 -4.14 10.23
C ILE A 148 9.43 -5.67 10.13
N ALA A 149 10.09 -6.15 9.07
CA ALA A 149 10.28 -7.58 8.83
C ALA A 149 11.09 -8.23 9.98
N GLN A 150 12.21 -7.60 10.39
CA GLN A 150 13.04 -8.08 11.50
C GLN A 150 12.26 -8.08 12.81
N TYR A 151 11.57 -6.98 13.12
CA TYR A 151 10.74 -6.93 14.31
C TYR A 151 9.70 -8.06 14.37
N ASN A 152 8.99 -8.30 13.26
CA ASN A 152 7.97 -9.33 13.19
C ASN A 152 8.56 -10.74 13.24
N HIS A 153 9.74 -10.95 12.63
CA HIS A 153 10.46 -12.22 12.73
C HIS A 153 10.80 -12.53 14.19
N VAL A 154 11.47 -11.60 14.88
CA VAL A 154 11.87 -11.74 16.28
C VAL A 154 10.65 -11.92 17.19
N LEU A 155 9.59 -11.14 16.98
CA LEU A 155 8.33 -11.27 17.71
C LEU A 155 7.69 -12.67 17.54
N LYS A 156 7.71 -13.21 16.30
CA LYS A 156 7.22 -14.56 16.00
C LYS A 156 8.02 -15.64 16.74
N GLN A 157 9.37 -15.53 16.77
CA GLN A 157 10.20 -16.47 17.49
C GLN A 157 9.96 -16.39 19.01
N LYS A 158 9.92 -15.17 19.57
CA LYS A 158 9.58 -14.97 20.99
C LYS A 158 8.21 -15.57 21.32
N ASN A 159 7.17 -15.34 20.50
CA ASN A 159 5.84 -15.89 20.74
C ASN A 159 5.81 -17.42 20.68
N LYS A 160 6.61 -18.07 19.81
CA LYS A 160 6.75 -19.53 19.80
C LYS A 160 7.30 -20.07 21.13
N LEU A 161 8.32 -19.39 21.68
CA LEU A 161 8.90 -19.77 22.99
C LEU A 161 7.91 -19.53 24.14
N LEU A 162 7.21 -18.39 24.13
CA LEU A 162 6.23 -18.08 25.16
C LEU A 162 5.05 -19.07 25.15
N ASN A 163 4.59 -19.45 23.96
CA ASN A 163 3.54 -20.47 23.82
C ASN A 163 4.00 -21.84 24.38
N ALA A 164 5.21 -22.29 24.00
CA ALA A 164 5.80 -23.51 24.54
C ALA A 164 6.00 -23.46 26.07
N ALA A 165 6.36 -22.27 26.60
CA ALA A 165 6.51 -22.07 28.04
C ALA A 165 5.16 -22.17 28.77
N ALA A 166 4.10 -21.59 28.21
CA ALA A 166 2.76 -21.64 28.81
C ALA A 166 2.17 -23.05 28.87
N GLU A 167 2.58 -23.93 27.95
CA GLU A 167 2.16 -25.34 27.90
C GLU A 167 3.07 -26.27 28.73
N SER A 168 4.21 -25.74 29.27
CA SER A 168 5.20 -26.53 30.01
C SER A 168 4.95 -26.55 31.50
N ASP A 169 5.29 -27.67 32.15
CA ASP A 169 5.31 -27.80 33.64
C ASP A 169 6.44 -26.91 34.27
N THR A 170 7.39 -26.45 33.46
CA THR A 170 8.54 -25.64 33.90
C THR A 170 8.73 -24.39 33.05
N PRO A 171 7.79 -23.41 33.07
CA PRO A 171 7.87 -22.19 32.25
C PRO A 171 9.17 -21.39 32.46
N ALA A 172 9.71 -21.41 33.68
CA ALA A 172 10.93 -20.69 34.02
C ALA A 172 12.19 -21.18 33.25
N ALA A 173 12.19 -22.39 32.73
CA ALA A 173 13.27 -22.91 31.92
C ALA A 173 13.44 -22.17 30.58
N PHE A 174 12.42 -21.48 30.11
CA PHE A 174 12.41 -20.71 28.86
C PHE A 174 12.91 -19.27 29.03
N ILE A 175 13.06 -18.77 30.29
CA ILE A 175 13.45 -17.38 30.56
C ILE A 175 14.73 -16.96 29.82
N PRO A 176 15.85 -17.68 29.86
CA PRO A 176 17.08 -17.25 29.19
C PRO A 176 16.91 -17.08 27.68
N GLN A 177 16.12 -17.93 27.05
CA GLN A 177 15.86 -17.87 25.62
C GLN A 177 14.95 -16.69 25.25
N VAL A 178 13.91 -16.42 26.06
CA VAL A 178 13.02 -15.28 25.89
C VAL A 178 13.76 -13.96 26.09
N GLU A 179 14.67 -13.88 27.07
CA GLU A 179 15.50 -12.69 27.32
C GLU A 179 16.48 -12.43 26.18
N ALA A 180 17.04 -13.47 25.55
CA ALA A 180 17.90 -13.31 24.37
C ALA A 180 17.14 -12.63 23.22
N TRP A 181 15.89 -13.06 22.94
CA TRP A 181 15.06 -12.40 21.94
C TRP A 181 14.58 -11.00 22.35
N ASN A 182 14.50 -10.70 23.65
CA ASN A 182 14.12 -9.38 24.12
C ASN A 182 15.11 -8.29 23.70
N GLU A 183 16.41 -8.57 23.61
CA GLU A 183 17.39 -7.56 23.18
C GLU A 183 17.15 -7.14 21.72
N GLU A 184 16.90 -8.09 20.83
CA GLU A 184 16.54 -7.77 19.43
C GLU A 184 15.18 -7.08 19.31
N ILE A 185 14.19 -7.49 20.10
CA ILE A 185 12.87 -6.82 20.16
C ILE A 185 13.01 -5.37 20.60
N ILE A 186 13.90 -5.06 21.54
CA ILE A 186 14.15 -3.70 22.02
C ILE A 186 14.75 -2.85 20.90
N GLU A 187 15.75 -3.37 20.19
CA GLU A 187 16.41 -2.64 19.10
C GLU A 187 15.43 -2.30 17.98
N TYR A 188 14.81 -3.33 17.37
CA TYR A 188 13.88 -3.12 16.26
C TYR A 188 12.60 -2.41 16.70
N GLY A 189 12.12 -2.67 17.92
CA GLY A 189 10.96 -2.00 18.48
C GLY A 189 11.17 -0.51 18.71
N ALA A 190 12.36 -0.10 19.18
CA ALA A 190 12.71 1.30 19.31
C ALA A 190 12.78 1.99 17.93
N ALA A 191 13.39 1.33 16.95
CA ALA A 191 13.44 1.86 15.58
C ALA A 191 12.04 2.07 14.99
N LEU A 192 11.10 1.11 15.17
CA LEU A 192 9.70 1.26 14.77
C LEU A 192 9.00 2.42 15.49
N HIS A 193 9.15 2.50 16.81
CA HIS A 193 8.56 3.56 17.63
C HIS A 193 8.98 4.95 17.14
N HIS A 194 10.28 5.19 17.00
CA HIS A 194 10.81 6.47 16.56
C HIS A 194 10.39 6.82 15.13
N ALA A 195 10.40 5.85 14.21
CA ALA A 195 9.96 6.08 12.83
C ALA A 195 8.49 6.50 12.77
N ARG A 196 7.61 5.83 13.53
CA ARG A 196 6.19 6.17 13.61
C ARG A 196 5.94 7.53 14.26
N MET A 197 6.62 7.84 15.36
CA MET A 197 6.57 9.16 16.01
C MET A 197 6.93 10.27 15.04
N ASN A 198 8.10 10.17 14.39
CA ASN A 198 8.57 11.16 13.43
C ASN A 198 7.62 11.32 12.23
N TYR A 199 7.00 10.22 11.78
CA TYR A 199 6.05 10.28 10.67
C TYR A 199 4.73 10.94 11.08
N VAL A 200 4.24 10.69 12.30
CA VAL A 200 3.06 11.36 12.86
C VAL A 200 3.27 12.88 13.01
N GLU A 201 4.47 13.31 13.41
CA GLU A 201 4.82 14.73 13.43
C GLU A 201 4.74 15.36 12.03
N ARG A 202 5.29 14.70 11.01
CA ARG A 202 5.21 15.14 9.61
C ARG A 202 3.76 15.19 9.11
N LEU A 203 2.94 14.18 9.46
CA LEU A 203 1.51 14.19 9.14
C LEU A 203 0.82 15.40 9.74
N ASN A 204 1.04 15.69 11.03
CA ASN A 204 0.45 16.86 11.68
C ASN A 204 0.90 18.20 11.08
N GLN A 205 2.18 18.30 10.69
CA GLN A 205 2.69 19.49 10.00
C GLN A 205 1.93 19.73 8.69
N VAL A 206 1.83 18.68 7.84
CA VAL A 206 1.11 18.77 6.56
C VAL A 206 -0.38 19.04 6.74
N LEU A 207 -1.02 18.38 7.71
CA LEU A 207 -2.43 18.59 8.04
C LEU A 207 -2.71 20.04 8.53
N ALA A 208 -1.77 20.63 9.30
CA ALA A 208 -1.88 22.00 9.76
C ALA A 208 -1.73 23.05 8.63
N GLU A 209 -0.82 22.80 7.68
CA GLU A 209 -0.62 23.63 6.48
C GLU A 209 -1.81 23.53 5.53
N ASN A 210 -2.42 22.35 5.45
CA ASN A 210 -3.67 22.06 4.72
C ASN A 210 -3.70 22.52 3.25
N ASP A 211 -2.61 22.30 2.50
CA ASP A 211 -2.47 22.75 1.12
C ASP A 211 -3.52 22.14 0.16
N TYR A 212 -3.90 20.88 0.39
CA TYR A 212 -4.94 20.20 -0.39
C TYR A 212 -6.34 20.32 0.23
N GLY A 213 -6.40 20.36 1.57
CA GLY A 213 -7.66 20.23 2.29
C GLY A 213 -8.52 21.48 2.33
N ARG A 214 -7.94 22.70 2.28
CA ARG A 214 -8.71 23.95 2.38
C ARG A 214 -9.75 24.11 1.27
N ALA A 215 -9.44 23.62 0.08
CA ALA A 215 -10.38 23.66 -1.03
C ALA A 215 -11.50 22.63 -0.92
N ILE A 216 -11.24 21.50 -0.23
CA ILE A 216 -12.13 20.33 -0.17
C ILE A 216 -12.90 20.28 1.16
N PHE A 217 -12.24 20.64 2.28
CA PHE A 217 -12.77 20.49 3.64
C PHE A 217 -12.45 21.72 4.51
N ALA A 218 -13.12 22.84 4.23
CA ALA A 218 -12.84 24.14 4.86
C ALA A 218 -13.10 24.19 6.39
N ALA A 219 -13.80 23.21 6.96
CA ALA A 219 -14.35 23.30 8.31
C ALA A 219 -13.69 22.36 9.34
N GLU A 220 -12.93 21.35 8.95
CA GLU A 220 -12.48 20.31 9.89
C GLU A 220 -10.96 20.36 10.11
N ARG A 221 -10.54 20.48 11.37
CA ARG A 221 -9.14 20.37 11.77
C ARG A 221 -8.84 18.93 12.15
N VAL A 222 -8.30 18.17 11.20
CA VAL A 222 -7.85 16.81 11.45
C VAL A 222 -6.43 16.84 12.00
N SER A 223 -6.17 16.02 13.01
CA SER A 223 -4.85 15.77 13.58
C SER A 223 -4.72 14.31 13.97
N VAL A 224 -3.51 13.84 14.16
CA VAL A 224 -3.21 12.46 14.57
C VAL A 224 -2.31 12.44 15.79
N ARG A 225 -2.45 11.43 16.63
CA ARG A 225 -1.61 11.21 17.80
C ARG A 225 -1.16 9.76 17.86
N TYR A 226 0.15 9.54 17.92
CA TYR A 226 0.69 8.21 18.15
C TYR A 226 0.56 7.87 19.64
N ARG A 227 -0.13 6.77 19.93
CA ARG A 227 -0.29 6.23 21.28
C ARG A 227 0.61 5.03 21.49
N SER A 228 1.73 5.23 22.15
CA SER A 228 2.52 4.10 22.63
C SER A 228 1.84 3.41 23.80
N GLN A 229 1.88 2.08 23.80
CA GLN A 229 1.46 1.29 24.95
C GLN A 229 2.25 1.63 26.23
N LEU A 230 3.44 2.21 26.09
CA LEU A 230 4.31 2.63 27.20
C LEU A 230 4.04 4.06 27.69
N GLU A 231 3.11 4.78 27.07
CA GLU A 231 2.70 6.13 27.49
C GLU A 231 2.26 6.13 28.96
N GLY A 232 2.77 7.11 29.74
CA GLY A 232 2.49 7.23 31.18
C GLY A 232 3.20 6.21 32.08
N LYS A 233 4.06 5.34 31.51
CA LYS A 233 4.78 4.30 32.26
C LYS A 233 6.26 4.63 32.52
N GLY A 234 6.73 5.76 32.03
CA GLY A 234 8.10 6.27 32.17
C GLY A 234 8.40 7.33 31.11
N ASN A 235 9.69 7.65 30.94
CA ASN A 235 10.14 8.62 29.96
C ASN A 235 10.25 7.99 28.56
N LEU A 236 9.39 8.41 27.62
CA LEU A 236 9.41 7.94 26.23
C LEU A 236 10.61 8.48 25.43
N ASP A 237 11.29 9.55 25.86
CA ASP A 237 12.51 10.03 25.19
C ASP A 237 13.64 9.00 25.30
N ASN A 238 13.62 8.19 26.37
CA ASN A 238 14.51 7.05 26.56
C ASN A 238 13.79 5.72 26.34
N PHE A 239 13.16 5.57 25.15
CA PHE A 239 12.27 4.47 24.85
C PHE A 239 12.93 3.08 25.02
N MET A 240 14.18 2.91 24.59
CA MET A 240 14.87 1.60 24.68
C MET A 240 14.99 1.12 26.13
N GLU A 241 15.38 2.00 27.05
CA GLU A 241 15.55 1.66 28.46
C GLU A 241 14.19 1.39 29.12
N LEU A 242 13.21 2.26 28.87
CA LEU A 242 11.84 2.05 29.33
C LEU A 242 11.29 0.72 28.82
N PHE A 243 11.49 0.39 27.55
CA PHE A 243 11.01 -0.84 26.94
C PHE A 243 11.67 -2.07 27.57
N ARG A 244 13.00 -2.02 27.82
CA ARG A 244 13.74 -3.08 28.53
C ARG A 244 13.19 -3.31 29.94
N GLU A 245 13.03 -2.23 30.71
CA GLU A 245 12.46 -2.29 32.07
C GLU A 245 11.06 -2.97 32.05
N ARG A 246 10.20 -2.55 31.10
CA ARG A 246 8.83 -3.06 31.01
C ARG A 246 8.76 -4.50 30.56
N LEU A 247 9.62 -4.94 29.63
CA LEU A 247 9.70 -6.35 29.24
C LEU A 247 10.13 -7.22 30.43
N GLY A 248 11.13 -6.81 31.20
CA GLY A 248 11.53 -7.52 32.42
C GLY A 248 10.40 -7.61 33.45
N ALA A 249 9.73 -6.48 33.72
CA ALA A 249 8.61 -6.42 34.68
C ALA A 249 7.39 -7.28 34.26
N ARG A 250 7.23 -7.57 32.98
CA ARG A 250 6.10 -8.33 32.43
C ARG A 250 6.44 -9.77 32.03
N LEU A 251 7.68 -10.19 32.18
CA LEU A 251 8.16 -11.49 31.73
C LEU A 251 7.30 -12.66 32.26
N GLN A 252 7.00 -12.66 33.56
CA GLN A 252 6.17 -13.71 34.16
C GLN A 252 4.73 -13.71 33.58
N ALA A 253 4.18 -12.53 33.31
CA ALA A 253 2.86 -12.41 32.68
C ALA A 253 2.87 -12.88 31.22
N GLU A 254 3.95 -12.62 30.47
CA GLU A 254 4.13 -13.10 29.10
C GLU A 254 4.27 -14.63 29.04
N LEU A 255 5.06 -15.23 29.97
CA LEU A 255 5.18 -16.68 30.10
C LEU A 255 3.82 -17.33 30.39
N ALA A 256 3.02 -16.74 31.28
CA ALA A 256 1.69 -17.24 31.60
C ALA A 256 0.67 -17.03 30.46
N ALA A 257 0.77 -15.94 29.70
CA ALA A 257 -0.11 -15.60 28.61
C ALA A 257 0.20 -16.35 27.29
N GLY A 258 1.42 -16.90 27.15
CA GLY A 258 1.87 -17.59 25.95
C GLY A 258 2.18 -16.67 24.76
N HIS A 259 2.22 -15.35 24.95
CA HIS A 259 2.51 -14.39 23.89
C HIS A 259 3.03 -13.06 24.44
N ALA A 260 3.66 -12.27 23.58
CA ALA A 260 4.18 -10.94 23.91
C ALA A 260 3.04 -9.96 24.23
N LEU A 261 3.16 -9.28 25.38
CA LEU A 261 2.16 -8.34 25.89
C LEU A 261 2.56 -6.87 25.68
N ILE A 262 3.83 -6.60 25.37
CA ILE A 262 4.36 -5.25 25.27
C ILE A 262 5.17 -5.08 23.97
N GLY A 263 5.02 -3.92 23.32
CA GLY A 263 5.82 -3.52 22.19
C GLY A 263 5.01 -2.75 21.14
N PRO A 264 5.69 -2.20 20.09
CA PRO A 264 5.07 -1.40 19.04
C PRO A 264 3.94 -2.10 18.25
N HIS A 265 3.87 -3.43 18.29
CA HIS A 265 2.74 -4.20 17.73
C HIS A 265 1.43 -4.01 18.52
N ARG A 266 1.47 -3.35 19.68
CA ARG A 266 0.31 -3.01 20.53
C ARG A 266 -0.01 -1.50 20.52
N ASP A 267 0.83 -0.69 19.88
CA ASP A 267 0.61 0.75 19.80
C ASP A 267 -0.56 1.09 18.86
N ASP A 268 -1.04 2.31 18.94
CA ASP A 268 -2.18 2.78 18.17
C ASP A 268 -1.96 4.19 17.59
N LEU A 269 -2.79 4.58 16.62
CA LEU A 269 -2.90 5.91 16.07
C LEU A 269 -4.28 6.47 16.36
N GLU A 270 -4.36 7.52 17.18
CA GLU A 270 -5.60 8.26 17.36
C GLU A 270 -5.79 9.27 16.24
N ILE A 271 -6.98 9.27 15.64
CA ILE A 271 -7.36 10.23 14.58
C ILE A 271 -8.40 11.15 15.18
N LEU A 272 -8.10 12.44 15.20
CA LEU A 272 -8.89 13.47 15.87
C LEU A 272 -9.42 14.48 14.85
N ALA A 273 -10.68 14.89 15.01
CA ALA A 273 -11.25 16.06 14.36
C ALA A 273 -11.73 17.03 15.45
N ASP A 274 -11.27 18.28 15.41
CA ASP A 274 -11.53 19.30 16.44
C ASP A 274 -11.27 18.77 17.87
N ALA A 275 -10.13 18.07 18.05
CA ALA A 275 -9.69 17.42 19.30
C ALA A 275 -10.62 16.30 19.82
N ARG A 276 -11.52 15.75 19.00
CA ARG A 276 -12.37 14.61 19.34
C ARG A 276 -12.05 13.42 18.46
N GLU A 277 -12.06 12.23 19.03
CA GLU A 277 -11.78 10.98 18.30
C GLU A 277 -12.84 10.73 17.20
N VAL A 278 -12.39 10.69 15.95
CA VAL A 278 -13.25 10.59 14.77
C VAL A 278 -14.00 9.27 14.71
N SER A 279 -13.39 8.17 15.17
CA SER A 279 -14.02 6.85 15.21
C SER A 279 -15.31 6.83 16.05
N ARG A 280 -15.31 7.59 17.15
CA ARG A 280 -16.39 7.59 18.15
C ARG A 280 -17.41 8.70 17.96
N PHE A 281 -16.92 9.91 17.60
CA PHE A 281 -17.72 11.13 17.62
C PHE A 281 -17.96 11.73 16.25
N GLY A 282 -17.23 11.27 15.23
CA GLY A 282 -17.35 11.78 13.87
C GLY A 282 -18.59 11.23 13.15
N SER A 283 -19.33 12.10 12.47
CA SER A 283 -20.34 11.67 11.50
C SER A 283 -19.70 10.86 10.36
N ALA A 284 -20.49 10.10 9.61
CA ALA A 284 -19.98 9.34 8.46
C ALA A 284 -19.27 10.24 7.44
N GLY A 285 -19.74 11.46 7.21
CA GLY A 285 -19.08 12.45 6.36
C GLY A 285 -17.74 12.90 6.92
N GLN A 286 -17.67 13.20 8.23
CA GLN A 286 -16.42 13.58 8.89
C GLN A 286 -15.38 12.47 8.88
N GLN A 287 -15.81 11.23 9.07
CA GLN A 287 -14.93 10.06 9.00
C GLN A 287 -14.30 9.92 7.61
N ARG A 288 -15.11 10.06 6.54
CA ARG A 288 -14.61 10.04 5.15
C ARG A 288 -13.67 11.21 4.86
N SER A 289 -14.04 12.41 5.31
CA SER A 289 -13.21 13.60 5.17
C SER A 289 -11.86 13.43 5.86
N ALA A 290 -11.85 12.88 7.08
CA ALA A 290 -10.63 12.64 7.84
C ALA A 290 -9.72 11.63 7.13
N LEU A 291 -10.27 10.53 6.61
CA LEU A 291 -9.49 9.55 5.84
C LEU A 291 -8.85 10.19 4.61
N LEU A 292 -9.64 10.90 3.79
CA LEU A 292 -9.12 11.55 2.59
C LEU A 292 -8.05 12.59 2.89
N LEU A 293 -8.21 13.37 3.98
CA LEU A 293 -7.18 14.32 4.42
C LEU A 293 -5.89 13.63 4.84
N LEU A 294 -5.99 12.49 5.52
CA LEU A 294 -4.82 11.69 5.92
C LEU A 294 -4.08 11.12 4.70
N ASP A 295 -4.81 10.60 3.71
CA ASP A 295 -4.23 10.09 2.48
C ASP A 295 -3.55 11.22 1.68
N LEU A 296 -4.21 12.38 1.51
CA LEU A 296 -3.62 13.55 0.88
C LEU A 296 -2.38 14.06 1.64
N ALA A 297 -2.37 13.96 2.97
CA ALA A 297 -1.21 14.30 3.77
C ALA A 297 -0.03 13.32 3.49
N GLN A 298 -0.29 12.02 3.35
CA GLN A 298 0.75 11.06 2.94
C GLN A 298 1.31 11.38 1.55
N VAL A 299 0.45 11.71 0.58
CA VAL A 299 0.88 12.16 -0.75
C VAL A 299 1.73 13.43 -0.67
N SER A 300 1.34 14.40 0.16
CA SER A 300 2.11 15.64 0.37
C SER A 300 3.49 15.37 0.96
N ILE A 301 3.59 14.45 1.94
CA ILE A 301 4.88 14.05 2.51
C ILE A 301 5.74 13.39 1.44
N TYR A 302 5.16 12.49 0.62
CA TYR A 302 5.87 11.86 -0.49
C TYR A 302 6.43 12.91 -1.46
N ASN A 303 5.59 13.87 -1.89
CA ASN A 303 5.99 14.93 -2.82
C ASN A 303 7.14 15.78 -2.27
N ARG A 304 7.16 16.06 -0.96
CA ARG A 304 8.25 16.81 -0.32
C ARG A 304 9.56 16.05 -0.25
N VAL A 305 9.49 14.72 -0.15
CA VAL A 305 10.69 13.87 -0.07
C VAL A 305 11.31 13.63 -1.45
N TYR A 306 10.48 13.40 -2.46
CA TYR A 306 10.97 13.00 -3.79
C TYR A 306 10.88 14.09 -4.85
N GLU A 307 10.27 15.25 -4.54
CA GLU A 307 10.01 16.35 -5.49
C GLU A 307 9.21 15.89 -6.72
N GLU A 308 8.47 14.81 -6.59
CA GLU A 308 7.59 14.23 -7.61
C GLU A 308 6.34 13.65 -6.97
N SER A 309 5.29 13.40 -7.77
CA SER A 309 4.06 12.79 -7.28
C SER A 309 3.99 11.31 -7.57
N PRO A 310 3.42 10.52 -6.65
CA PRO A 310 3.06 9.13 -6.88
C PRO A 310 1.86 9.05 -7.85
N VAL A 311 1.53 7.84 -8.29
CA VAL A 311 0.27 7.57 -8.98
C VAL A 311 -0.86 7.50 -7.96
N LEU A 312 -1.98 8.16 -8.24
CA LEU A 312 -3.14 8.21 -7.36
C LEU A 312 -4.30 7.43 -7.95
N LEU A 313 -4.96 6.63 -7.13
CA LEU A 313 -6.16 5.88 -7.46
C LEU A 313 -7.32 6.39 -6.60
N ILE A 314 -8.47 6.64 -7.21
CA ILE A 314 -9.70 7.04 -6.51
C ILE A 314 -10.80 6.10 -6.98
N ASP A 315 -11.19 5.19 -6.11
CA ASP A 315 -12.23 4.22 -6.44
C ASP A 315 -13.61 4.77 -6.08
N ASP A 316 -14.59 4.54 -6.96
CA ASP A 316 -15.99 4.96 -6.80
C ASP A 316 -16.17 6.40 -6.29
N ILE A 317 -15.53 7.37 -6.95
CA ILE A 317 -15.48 8.78 -6.51
C ILE A 317 -16.87 9.38 -6.23
N ASP A 318 -17.89 8.90 -6.91
CA ASP A 318 -19.28 9.37 -6.79
C ASP A 318 -20.07 8.71 -5.65
N ALA A 319 -19.53 7.66 -5.04
CA ALA A 319 -20.06 7.10 -3.80
C ALA A 319 -19.52 7.82 -2.55
N GLU A 320 -18.34 8.42 -2.69
CA GLU A 320 -17.56 9.00 -1.59
C GLU A 320 -17.84 10.49 -1.37
N LEU A 321 -17.90 11.23 -2.47
CA LEU A 321 -17.85 12.69 -2.45
C LEU A 321 -19.05 13.29 -3.19
N ASP A 322 -19.54 14.42 -2.67
CA ASP A 322 -20.46 15.27 -3.41
C ASP A 322 -19.76 15.96 -4.59
N ARG A 323 -20.56 16.51 -5.49
CA ARG A 323 -20.08 17.13 -6.73
C ARG A 323 -19.03 18.21 -6.52
N GLY A 324 -19.20 19.06 -5.50
CA GLY A 324 -18.29 20.17 -5.22
C GLY A 324 -16.93 19.66 -4.73
N ARG A 325 -16.94 18.64 -3.86
CA ARG A 325 -15.73 17.99 -3.35
C ARG A 325 -14.97 17.22 -4.43
N ILE A 326 -15.70 16.52 -5.33
CA ILE A 326 -15.09 15.87 -6.50
C ILE A 326 -14.32 16.89 -7.35
N GLU A 327 -14.95 18.03 -7.66
CA GLU A 327 -14.33 19.07 -8.46
C GLU A 327 -13.09 19.67 -7.79
N ALA A 328 -13.20 19.99 -6.51
CA ALA A 328 -12.09 20.51 -5.72
C ALA A 328 -10.91 19.51 -5.65
N LEU A 329 -11.20 18.21 -5.42
CA LEU A 329 -10.18 17.15 -5.37
C LEU A 329 -9.47 17.02 -6.72
N ILE A 330 -10.22 16.81 -7.80
CA ILE A 330 -9.63 16.67 -9.14
C ILE A 330 -8.82 17.91 -9.51
N SER A 331 -9.32 19.13 -9.27
CA SER A 331 -8.61 20.35 -9.56
C SER A 331 -7.32 20.51 -8.72
N SER A 332 -7.31 20.02 -7.49
CA SER A 332 -6.12 20.07 -6.62
C SER A 332 -5.01 19.10 -7.09
N LEU A 333 -5.36 18.03 -7.78
CA LEU A 333 -4.46 17.00 -8.29
C LEU A 333 -4.03 17.24 -9.74
N GLU A 334 -4.79 18.03 -10.49
CA GLU A 334 -4.54 18.31 -11.91
C GLU A 334 -3.18 18.97 -12.12
N GLY A 335 -2.39 18.41 -13.06
CA GLY A 335 -1.03 18.86 -13.36
C GLY A 335 0.02 18.51 -12.29
N ARG A 336 -0.40 17.90 -11.17
CA ARG A 336 0.51 17.51 -10.08
C ARG A 336 0.79 16.00 -10.05
N ALA A 337 -0.23 15.17 -10.31
CA ALA A 337 -0.10 13.72 -10.23
C ALA A 337 -0.89 13.03 -11.33
N GLN A 338 -0.38 11.89 -11.82
CA GLN A 338 -1.20 10.99 -12.62
C GLN A 338 -2.26 10.37 -11.72
N THR A 339 -3.52 10.56 -12.10
CA THR A 339 -4.66 10.15 -11.27
C THR A 339 -5.58 9.24 -12.07
N PHE A 340 -5.97 8.13 -11.48
CA PHE A 340 -6.95 7.18 -12.02
C PHE A 340 -8.20 7.23 -11.16
N VAL A 341 -9.35 7.42 -11.80
CA VAL A 341 -10.64 7.54 -11.12
C VAL A 341 -11.61 6.51 -11.67
N SER A 342 -12.29 5.79 -10.81
CA SER A 342 -13.45 4.99 -11.22
C SER A 342 -14.76 5.69 -10.87
N THR A 343 -15.78 5.53 -11.73
CA THR A 343 -17.14 6.06 -11.50
C THR A 343 -18.18 5.22 -12.23
N SER A 344 -19.37 5.09 -11.65
CA SER A 344 -20.52 4.51 -12.34
C SER A 344 -21.29 5.56 -13.19
N ARG A 345 -21.00 6.85 -13.01
CA ARG A 345 -21.76 7.95 -13.62
C ARG A 345 -21.06 8.49 -14.87
N ARG A 346 -21.61 8.18 -16.04
CA ARG A 346 -21.17 8.73 -17.33
C ARG A 346 -21.10 10.25 -17.34
N ALA A 347 -21.97 10.92 -16.57
CA ALA A 347 -21.97 12.38 -16.44
C ALA A 347 -20.65 12.94 -15.87
N ILE A 348 -19.98 12.21 -14.96
CA ILE A 348 -18.67 12.58 -14.44
C ILE A 348 -17.61 12.43 -15.55
N ALA A 349 -17.56 11.30 -16.23
CA ALA A 349 -16.64 11.09 -17.35
C ALA A 349 -16.79 12.17 -18.43
N ASN A 350 -18.02 12.49 -18.82
CA ASN A 350 -18.30 13.53 -19.81
C ASN A 350 -17.85 14.93 -19.36
N ARG A 351 -17.97 15.24 -18.07
CA ARG A 351 -17.57 16.56 -17.51
C ARG A 351 -16.07 16.82 -17.63
N TYR A 352 -15.25 15.78 -17.53
CA TYR A 352 -13.79 15.88 -17.54
C TYR A 352 -13.19 15.42 -18.88
N ARG A 353 -13.98 15.10 -19.90
CA ARG A 353 -13.54 14.55 -21.19
C ARG A 353 -12.45 15.38 -21.86
N ASP A 354 -12.54 16.71 -21.78
CA ASP A 354 -11.59 17.61 -22.46
C ASP A 354 -10.21 17.65 -21.79
N ARG A 355 -10.09 17.16 -20.55
CA ARG A 355 -8.85 17.19 -19.76
C ARG A 355 -8.49 15.85 -19.12
N ALA A 356 -9.19 14.78 -19.49
CA ALA A 356 -8.95 13.42 -19.03
C ALA A 356 -8.83 12.45 -20.19
N THR A 357 -8.06 11.39 -19.98
CA THR A 357 -8.16 10.19 -20.83
C THR A 357 -9.30 9.35 -20.27
N VAL A 358 -10.33 9.11 -21.09
CA VAL A 358 -11.56 8.43 -20.66
C VAL A 358 -11.62 7.02 -21.21
N PHE A 359 -11.97 6.07 -20.36
CA PHE A 359 -12.12 4.65 -20.70
C PHE A 359 -13.53 4.18 -20.36
N TYR A 360 -14.22 3.62 -21.33
CA TYR A 360 -15.43 2.84 -21.10
C TYR A 360 -15.04 1.40 -20.72
N VAL A 361 -15.54 0.92 -19.58
CA VAL A 361 -15.23 -0.42 -19.08
C VAL A 361 -16.45 -1.31 -19.18
N GLU A 362 -16.30 -2.40 -19.93
CA GLU A 362 -17.31 -3.43 -20.10
C GLU A 362 -16.66 -4.82 -20.15
N GLY A 363 -17.19 -5.76 -19.35
CA GLY A 363 -16.67 -7.13 -19.28
C GLY A 363 -15.17 -7.23 -18.96
N GLY A 364 -14.63 -6.33 -18.14
CA GLY A 364 -13.21 -6.28 -17.78
C GLY A 364 -12.31 -5.56 -18.78
N ARG A 365 -12.78 -5.20 -19.95
CA ARG A 365 -12.01 -4.48 -20.97
C ARG A 365 -12.21 -2.98 -20.84
N ALA A 366 -11.12 -2.23 -20.85
CA ALA A 366 -11.13 -0.78 -20.86
C ALA A 366 -10.89 -0.27 -22.29
N GLN A 367 -11.91 0.33 -22.88
CA GLN A 367 -11.86 0.90 -24.22
C GLN A 367 -11.66 2.42 -24.12
N ARG A 368 -10.54 2.91 -24.63
CA ARG A 368 -10.26 4.35 -24.66
C ARG A 368 -11.25 5.04 -25.61
N GLU A 369 -11.95 6.04 -25.10
CA GLU A 369 -12.80 6.86 -25.93
C GLU A 369 -11.98 7.89 -26.74
N PRO A 370 -12.40 8.23 -27.97
CA PRO A 370 -11.71 9.23 -28.79
C PRO A 370 -11.66 10.57 -28.03
N GLU A 371 -10.52 11.25 -28.16
CA GLU A 371 -10.33 12.58 -27.61
C GLU A 371 -11.30 13.55 -28.30
N GLY A 372 -12.06 14.31 -27.52
CA GLY A 372 -12.76 15.49 -28.05
C GLY A 372 -11.73 16.49 -28.60
N ASP A 373 -12.11 17.35 -29.56
CA ASP A 373 -11.22 18.36 -30.16
C ASP A 373 -10.45 19.14 -29.08
N ARG A 374 -9.18 18.76 -28.83
CA ARG A 374 -8.30 19.49 -27.92
C ARG A 374 -7.62 20.63 -28.68
N PRO A 375 -7.62 21.86 -28.18
CA PRO A 375 -6.62 22.82 -28.60
C PRO A 375 -5.25 22.30 -28.14
N ASN A 376 -4.35 22.15 -29.08
CA ASN A 376 -3.01 21.60 -28.93
C ASN A 376 -2.15 22.51 -27.99
N VAL A 377 -2.07 22.15 -26.70
CA VAL A 377 -1.19 22.82 -25.73
C VAL A 377 -0.14 21.81 -25.29
N ASN A 378 1.07 22.00 -25.83
CA ASN A 378 2.32 21.32 -25.50
C ASN A 378 2.58 19.95 -26.15
N ALA A 379 2.98 19.98 -27.40
CA ALA A 379 3.83 18.94 -27.99
C ALA A 379 5.24 19.02 -27.37
N VAL A 380 5.46 18.36 -26.23
CA VAL A 380 6.81 17.95 -25.87
C VAL A 380 7.06 16.60 -26.55
N SER A 381 7.98 16.63 -27.49
CA SER A 381 8.34 15.57 -28.42
C SER A 381 8.60 14.22 -27.72
N ALA A 382 7.69 13.27 -27.92
CA ALA A 382 8.00 11.85 -27.83
C ALA A 382 8.24 11.35 -29.27
N ALA A 383 9.37 11.74 -29.86
CA ALA A 383 9.85 11.15 -31.10
C ALA A 383 10.78 9.99 -30.77
N GLY A 384 10.40 8.79 -31.16
CA GLY A 384 11.28 7.67 -31.38
C GLY A 384 11.24 6.54 -30.37
N VAL A 385 10.15 5.77 -30.32
CA VAL A 385 10.24 4.37 -29.93
C VAL A 385 9.54 3.55 -31.04
N ALA A 386 10.35 2.78 -31.76
CA ALA A 386 9.89 1.90 -32.81
C ALA A 386 8.93 0.84 -32.25
N HIS A 387 7.82 0.64 -32.96
CA HIS A 387 6.89 -0.46 -32.75
C HIS A 387 7.57 -1.78 -33.13
N GLU A 388 8.01 -2.56 -32.15
CA GLU A 388 8.12 -4.01 -32.31
C GLU A 388 6.85 -4.63 -31.73
N ALA A 389 6.07 -5.26 -32.57
CA ALA A 389 4.93 -6.07 -32.17
C ALA A 389 5.46 -7.32 -31.46
N PHE A 390 5.20 -7.40 -30.17
CA PHE A 390 5.67 -8.46 -29.29
C PHE A 390 4.58 -9.53 -29.18
N ASP A 391 4.92 -10.78 -29.50
CA ASP A 391 3.98 -11.93 -29.43
C ASP A 391 3.86 -12.40 -27.97
N ALA A 392 2.78 -12.00 -27.30
CA ALA A 392 2.53 -12.26 -25.89
C ALA A 392 2.37 -13.77 -25.55
N SER A 393 2.05 -14.62 -26.54
CA SER A 393 1.80 -16.05 -26.31
C SER A 393 3.08 -16.85 -26.13
N GLU A 394 4.13 -16.54 -26.88
CA GLU A 394 5.43 -17.26 -26.77
C GLU A 394 6.17 -16.94 -25.46
N GLU A 395 6.07 -15.69 -24.95
CA GLU A 395 6.71 -15.33 -23.69
C GLU A 395 5.97 -15.87 -22.47
N LEU A 396 4.65 -15.97 -22.52
CA LEU A 396 3.89 -16.60 -21.45
C LEU A 396 4.28 -18.08 -21.31
N GLU A 397 4.39 -18.78 -22.45
CA GLU A 397 4.87 -20.18 -22.46
C GLU A 397 6.32 -20.31 -22.01
N ARG A 398 7.18 -19.35 -22.33
CA ARG A 398 8.57 -19.31 -21.89
C ARG A 398 8.70 -19.05 -20.40
N ALA A 399 7.95 -18.08 -19.86
CA ALA A 399 7.91 -17.79 -18.43
C ALA A 399 7.38 -18.98 -17.63
N VAL A 400 6.37 -19.70 -18.15
CA VAL A 400 5.83 -20.92 -17.55
C VAL A 400 6.85 -22.06 -17.57
N ARG A 401 7.59 -22.24 -18.66
CA ARG A 401 8.67 -23.26 -18.75
C ARG A 401 9.81 -22.94 -17.79
N GLU A 402 10.21 -21.68 -17.69
CA GLU A 402 11.27 -21.25 -16.76
C GLU A 402 10.84 -21.44 -15.29
N MET A 403 9.56 -21.18 -14.96
CA MET A 403 9.00 -21.47 -13.63
C MET A 403 8.99 -22.98 -13.30
N THR A 404 8.76 -23.84 -14.30
CA THR A 404 8.71 -25.29 -14.09
C THR A 404 10.13 -25.88 -13.91
N ILE A 405 11.11 -25.39 -14.66
CA ILE A 405 12.50 -25.84 -14.57
C ILE A 405 13.13 -25.42 -13.24
N GLN A 406 12.89 -24.20 -12.77
CA GLN A 406 13.41 -23.71 -11.48
C GLN A 406 12.76 -24.39 -10.25
N ARG A 407 11.55 -24.96 -10.40
CA ARG A 407 10.89 -25.73 -9.34
C ARG A 407 11.60 -27.07 -9.07
N ASP A 408 12.20 -27.67 -10.09
CA ASP A 408 12.94 -28.93 -9.97
C ASP A 408 14.35 -28.71 -9.42
N GLU A 409 14.95 -27.52 -9.61
CA GLU A 409 16.26 -27.15 -9.06
C GLU A 409 16.20 -26.60 -7.62
N ALA A 410 15.04 -26.07 -7.17
CA ALA A 410 14.85 -25.47 -5.84
C ALA A 410 14.55 -26.46 -4.70
N ASN A 411 14.47 -27.77 -4.98
CA ASN A 411 14.28 -28.82 -3.97
C ASN A 411 15.59 -29.26 -3.27
N GLY A 412 16.56 -28.35 -3.10
CA GLY A 412 17.68 -28.50 -2.18
C GLY A 412 17.28 -28.18 -0.72
N PRO A 413 18.08 -28.54 0.30
CA PRO A 413 17.69 -28.47 1.71
C PRO A 413 17.31 -27.06 2.12
N ALA A 414 16.23 -26.96 2.87
CA ALA A 414 15.60 -25.74 3.36
C ALA A 414 16.63 -24.81 4.04
N ASP A 415 16.97 -23.72 3.38
CA ASP A 415 17.82 -22.66 3.88
C ASP A 415 16.91 -21.57 4.50
N ASP A 416 17.33 -20.98 5.60
CA ASP A 416 16.66 -19.97 6.48
C ASP A 416 16.11 -18.73 5.73
N ARG A 417 16.42 -18.59 4.44
CA ARG A 417 15.96 -17.48 3.56
C ARG A 417 14.47 -17.49 3.26
N GLY A 418 13.83 -18.64 3.29
CA GLY A 418 12.38 -18.75 3.04
C GLY A 418 11.52 -18.12 4.15
N ASP A 419 11.98 -18.22 5.40
CA ASP A 419 11.30 -17.64 6.56
C ASP A 419 11.42 -16.11 6.59
N TYR A 420 12.49 -15.53 6.05
CA TYR A 420 12.73 -14.10 5.98
C TYR A 420 11.82 -13.41 4.94
N GLU A 421 11.71 -13.96 3.74
CA GLU A 421 10.78 -13.44 2.72
C GLU A 421 9.32 -13.58 3.14
N GLN A 422 8.94 -14.69 3.78
CA GLN A 422 7.61 -14.86 4.37
C GLN A 422 7.33 -13.88 5.51
N SER A 423 8.34 -13.46 6.27
CA SER A 423 8.23 -12.46 7.33
C SER A 423 8.00 -11.05 6.77
N ILE A 424 8.66 -10.70 5.66
CA ILE A 424 8.39 -9.46 4.91
C ILE A 424 6.95 -9.49 4.38
N GLU A 425 6.50 -10.60 3.84
CA GLU A 425 5.13 -10.75 3.34
C GLU A 425 4.07 -10.72 4.44
N ALA A 426 4.35 -11.32 5.60
CA ALA A 426 3.46 -11.29 6.76
C ALA A 426 3.37 -9.91 7.42
N SER A 427 4.41 -9.09 7.30
CA SER A 427 4.44 -7.73 7.88
C SER A 427 3.43 -6.77 7.27
N PHE A 428 2.83 -7.19 6.19
CA PHE A 428 1.82 -6.42 5.47
C PHE A 428 0.45 -7.15 5.37
N LYS A 429 0.30 -8.34 5.91
CA LYS A 429 -1.00 -8.95 6.15
C LYS A 429 -1.58 -8.38 7.42
#